data_a9b7b96503b63d918e96dcdb00f94423
#
_entry.id   a9b7b96503b63d918e96dcdb00f94423
#
_cell.length_a   1.000
_cell.length_b   1.000
_cell.length_c   1.000
_cell.angle_alpha   90.00
_cell.angle_beta   90.00
_cell.angle_gamma   90.00
#
_symmetry.space_group_name_H-M   'P 1'
#
loop_
_entity.id
_entity.type
_entity.pdbx_description
1 polymer ?
#
loop_
_entity_poly.entity_id
_entity_poly.type
_entity_poly.pdbx_seq_one_letter_code
_entity_poly.pdbx_strand_id
1 'polypeptide(L)'
;FFNSSFIKSKYTESTTPGIVGKNVEFVPENNFKTGLQFGYKNLAANIQYSFVSDQFTDSSNAIEGNLSGVIGLIPSYSLLDFSGSYSLNNIKLEFGINNLLNESYFTRRATGYPGPGIIPSPNRNIYISTQIKF
;
A
#
# COMPACT_ATOMS: atom_id res chain seq x y z
N PHE A 1 7.71 -16.04 1.83
CA PHE A 1 8.37 -14.94 2.55
C PHE A 1 7.41 -14.24 3.49
N PHE A 2 7.99 -13.64 4.54
CA PHE A 2 7.28 -12.77 5.47
C PHE A 2 8.21 -11.61 5.85
N ASN A 3 7.72 -10.39 5.77
CA ASN A 3 8.39 -9.18 6.24
C ASN A 3 7.45 -8.42 7.17
N SER A 4 7.98 -7.92 8.28
CA SER A 4 7.23 -7.13 9.24
C SER A 4 8.09 -5.98 9.75
N SER A 5 7.47 -4.83 9.91
CA SER A 5 8.06 -3.65 10.53
C SER A 5 7.11 -3.12 11.58
N PHE A 6 7.66 -2.84 12.76
CA PHE A 6 6.94 -2.20 13.86
C PHE A 6 7.74 -0.97 14.29
N ILE A 7 7.14 0.21 14.17
CA ILE A 7 7.79 1.50 14.41
C ILE A 7 6.95 2.31 15.38
N LYS A 8 7.54 2.73 16.49
CA LYS A 8 6.97 3.75 17.36
C LYS A 8 7.80 5.03 17.26
N SER A 9 7.24 6.07 16.68
CA SER A 9 7.89 7.35 16.52
C SER A 9 7.03 8.46 17.13
N LYS A 10 7.64 9.24 18.03
CA LYS A 10 6.95 10.35 18.70
C LYS A 10 7.86 11.56 18.79
N TYR A 11 7.25 12.72 18.76
CA TYR A 11 7.95 13.96 19.05
C TYR A 11 8.38 14.01 20.50
N THR A 12 9.67 14.10 20.76
CA THR A 12 10.26 14.26 22.09
C THR A 12 10.39 15.73 22.49
N GLU A 13 10.58 16.59 21.50
CA GLU A 13 10.72 18.05 21.67
C GLU A 13 9.97 18.77 20.56
N SER A 14 9.41 19.93 20.85
CA SER A 14 8.76 20.81 19.88
C SER A 14 8.64 22.22 20.42
N THR A 15 8.85 23.20 19.56
CA THR A 15 8.55 24.62 19.85
C THR A 15 7.06 24.93 19.73
N THR A 16 6.29 24.07 19.06
CA THR A 16 4.84 24.20 18.92
C THR A 16 4.13 23.52 20.09
N PRO A 17 3.30 24.25 20.85
CA PRO A 17 2.57 23.67 21.97
C PRO A 17 1.66 22.50 21.55
N GLY A 18 1.61 21.42 22.36
CA GLY A 18 0.73 20.27 22.16
C GLY A 18 1.24 19.23 21.17
N ILE A 19 2.45 19.34 20.63
CA ILE A 19 3.04 18.38 19.68
C ILE A 19 3.85 17.28 20.40
N VAL A 20 4.50 17.61 21.52
CA VAL A 20 5.29 16.62 22.27
C VAL A 20 4.40 15.42 22.66
N GLY A 21 4.88 14.21 22.40
CA GLY A 21 4.18 12.95 22.62
C GLY A 21 3.26 12.50 21.46
N LYS A 22 3.00 13.37 20.49
CA LYS A 22 2.28 13.01 19.24
C LYS A 22 3.12 12.12 18.36
N ASN A 23 2.46 11.29 17.56
CA ASN A 23 3.13 10.47 16.55
C ASN A 23 3.69 11.32 15.42
N VAL A 24 4.83 10.93 14.91
CA VAL A 24 5.43 11.56 13.72
C VAL A 24 4.56 11.22 12.51
N GLU A 25 4.29 12.21 11.68
CA GLU A 25 3.48 12.07 10.49
C GLU A 25 4.08 11.14 9.44
N PHE A 26 3.24 10.50 8.64
CA PHE A 26 3.60 9.54 7.58
C PHE A 26 4.42 8.33 8.04
N VAL A 27 4.33 7.98 9.32
CA VAL A 27 4.97 6.79 9.89
C VAL A 27 3.90 5.83 10.37
N PRO A 28 3.55 4.78 9.60
CA PRO A 28 2.65 3.74 10.07
C PRO A 28 3.33 2.92 11.18
N GLU A 29 2.60 2.62 12.25
CA GLU A 29 3.17 1.83 13.36
C GLU A 29 3.43 0.38 12.95
N ASN A 30 2.57 -0.18 12.10
CA ASN A 30 2.67 -1.55 11.63
C ASN A 30 2.64 -1.60 10.11
N ASN A 31 3.59 -2.30 9.54
CA ASN A 31 3.64 -2.61 8.13
C ASN A 31 4.11 -4.06 7.98
N PHE A 32 3.32 -4.90 7.33
CA PHE A 32 3.77 -6.24 7.01
C PHE A 32 3.38 -6.68 5.61
N LYS A 33 4.18 -7.58 5.06
CA LYS A 33 4.01 -8.15 3.75
C LYS A 33 4.37 -9.63 3.79
N THR A 34 3.47 -10.47 3.31
CA THR A 34 3.69 -11.90 3.22
C THR A 34 3.28 -12.43 1.86
N GLY A 35 3.89 -13.51 1.43
CA GLY A 35 3.53 -14.12 0.15
C GLY A 35 3.95 -15.58 0.08
N LEU A 36 3.17 -16.30 -0.70
CA LEU A 36 3.40 -17.69 -1.05
C LEU A 36 3.68 -17.79 -2.54
N GLN A 37 4.73 -18.51 -2.89
CA GLN A 37 5.07 -18.82 -4.26
C GLN A 37 4.96 -20.32 -4.48
N PHE A 38 4.31 -20.69 -5.55
CA PHE A 38 4.13 -22.07 -5.97
C PHE A 38 4.68 -22.23 -7.39
N GLY A 39 5.42 -23.33 -7.60
CA GLY A 39 5.91 -23.70 -8.93
C GLY A 39 5.73 -25.20 -9.16
N TYR A 40 5.13 -25.56 -10.27
CA TYR A 40 4.98 -26.93 -10.69
C TYR A 40 5.12 -27.05 -12.21
N LYS A 41 6.16 -27.75 -12.67
CA LYS A 41 6.49 -27.87 -14.10
C LYS A 41 6.54 -26.48 -14.78
N ASN A 42 5.61 -26.23 -15.66
CA ASN A 42 5.53 -25.01 -16.46
C ASN A 42 4.63 -23.93 -15.84
N LEU A 43 4.01 -24.24 -14.68
CA LEU A 43 3.11 -23.35 -13.96
C LEU A 43 3.85 -22.71 -12.77
N ALA A 44 3.72 -21.40 -12.64
CA ALA A 44 4.09 -20.67 -11.44
C ALA A 44 2.93 -19.79 -11.01
N ALA A 45 2.74 -19.67 -9.70
CA ALA A 45 1.73 -18.81 -9.10
C ALA A 45 2.31 -18.12 -7.86
N ASN A 46 1.82 -16.93 -7.59
CA ASN A 46 2.19 -16.14 -6.41
C ASN A 46 0.94 -15.47 -5.85
N ILE A 47 0.77 -15.54 -4.55
CA ILE A 47 -0.22 -14.77 -3.81
C ILE A 47 0.52 -13.94 -2.77
N GLN A 48 0.18 -12.67 -2.65
CA GLN A 48 0.83 -11.74 -1.76
C GLN A 48 -0.21 -10.92 -1.01
N TYR A 49 -0.05 -10.84 0.29
CA TYR A 49 -0.84 -9.97 1.15
C TYR A 49 0.05 -8.91 1.78
N SER A 50 -0.43 -7.67 1.80
CA SER A 50 0.24 -6.55 2.46
C SER A 50 -0.76 -5.78 3.31
N PHE A 51 -0.28 -5.28 4.44
CA PHE A 51 -1.04 -4.45 5.37
C PHE A 51 -0.19 -3.25 5.80
N VAL A 52 -0.81 -2.09 5.85
CA VAL A 52 -0.23 -0.85 6.39
C VAL A 52 -1.22 -0.28 7.39
N SER A 53 -0.77 0.00 8.61
CA SER A 53 -1.62 0.65 9.61
C SER A 53 -1.90 2.11 9.24
N ASP A 54 -2.85 2.69 9.91
CA ASP A 54 -3.17 4.11 9.80
C ASP A 54 -1.96 4.99 10.12
N GLN A 55 -1.98 6.20 9.58
CA GLN A 55 -0.92 7.19 9.78
C GLN A 55 -1.49 8.61 9.71
N PHE A 56 -0.89 9.50 10.47
CA PHE A 56 -1.27 10.91 10.46
C PHE A 56 -0.56 11.68 9.36
N THR A 57 -1.19 12.72 8.86
CA THR A 57 -0.61 13.59 7.81
C THR A 57 -0.03 14.88 8.38
N ASP A 58 -0.21 15.13 9.67
CA ASP A 58 0.26 16.31 10.34
C ASP A 58 0.67 16.03 11.80
N SER A 59 1.50 16.88 12.36
CA SER A 59 2.04 16.75 13.72
C SER A 59 1.00 16.90 14.83
N SER A 60 -0.17 17.48 14.56
CA SER A 60 -1.27 17.55 15.53
C SER A 60 -2.00 16.21 15.70
N ASN A 61 -1.72 15.25 14.81
CA ASN A 61 -2.41 13.95 14.73
C ASN A 61 -3.93 14.10 14.57
N ALA A 62 -4.34 15.01 13.71
CA ALA A 62 -5.75 15.18 13.39
C ALA A 62 -6.32 13.91 12.75
N ILE A 63 -7.46 13.43 13.27
CA ILE A 63 -8.18 12.26 12.74
C ILE A 63 -9.10 12.71 11.61
N GLU A 64 -9.88 13.77 11.86
CA GLU A 64 -10.83 14.29 10.87
C GLU A 64 -10.12 15.11 9.81
N GLY A 65 -10.60 14.98 8.57
CA GLY A 65 -10.09 15.75 7.45
C GLY A 65 -10.50 17.22 7.55
N ASN A 66 -9.60 18.13 7.22
CA ASN A 66 -9.95 19.53 7.03
C ASN A 66 -10.69 19.74 5.70
N LEU A 67 -11.26 20.93 5.48
CA LEU A 67 -12.05 21.27 4.29
C LEU A 67 -11.27 21.08 2.98
N SER A 68 -9.95 21.27 2.98
CA SER A 68 -9.11 21.05 1.80
C SER A 68 -8.73 19.57 1.60
N GLY A 69 -9.00 18.70 2.58
CA GLY A 69 -8.62 17.29 2.53
C GLY A 69 -7.13 17.01 2.68
N VAL A 70 -6.31 18.03 2.98
CA VAL A 70 -4.84 17.90 3.10
C VAL A 70 -4.43 17.29 4.43
N ILE A 71 -5.10 17.70 5.52
CA ILE A 71 -4.88 17.21 6.88
C ILE A 71 -5.91 16.15 7.21
N GLY A 72 -5.53 15.18 8.02
CA GLY A 72 -6.39 14.12 8.54
C GLY A 72 -5.73 12.75 8.45
N LEU A 73 -6.34 11.77 9.08
CA LEU A 73 -5.85 10.40 9.09
C LEU A 73 -5.84 9.79 7.66
N ILE A 74 -4.82 9.03 7.35
CA ILE A 74 -4.81 8.04 6.27
C ILE A 74 -5.20 6.72 6.93
N PRO A 75 -6.37 6.14 6.62
CA PRO A 75 -6.80 4.89 7.23
C PRO A 75 -5.85 3.72 6.92
N SER A 76 -5.82 2.71 7.78
CA SER A 76 -5.17 1.45 7.48
C SER A 76 -5.80 0.78 6.26
N TYR A 77 -5.00 0.05 5.51
CA TYR A 77 -5.47 -0.70 4.35
C TYR A 77 -4.74 -2.03 4.20
N SER A 78 -5.38 -2.97 3.51
CA SER A 78 -4.79 -4.26 3.18
C SER A 78 -5.05 -4.61 1.73
N LEU A 79 -4.03 -5.16 1.08
CA LEU A 79 -4.09 -5.54 -0.32
C LEU A 79 -3.76 -7.02 -0.47
N LEU A 80 -4.50 -7.69 -1.31
CA LEU A 80 -4.25 -9.05 -1.75
C LEU A 80 -4.01 -9.04 -3.25
N ASP A 81 -2.83 -9.47 -3.66
CA ASP A 81 -2.43 -9.57 -5.06
C ASP A 81 -2.23 -11.02 -5.45
N PHE A 82 -2.62 -11.36 -6.65
CA PHE A 82 -2.41 -12.68 -7.23
C PHE A 82 -1.78 -12.57 -8.61
N SER A 83 -0.79 -13.40 -8.89
CA SER A 83 -0.21 -13.50 -10.22
C SER A 83 0.15 -14.94 -10.54
N GLY A 84 0.15 -15.26 -11.83
CA GLY A 84 0.53 -16.57 -12.31
C GLY A 84 1.18 -16.50 -13.68
N SER A 85 1.91 -17.55 -14.01
CA SER A 85 2.48 -17.71 -15.36
C SER A 85 2.46 -19.16 -15.79
N TYR A 86 2.31 -19.38 -17.09
CA TYR A 86 2.41 -20.67 -17.74
C TYR A 86 3.35 -20.60 -18.92
N SER A 87 4.34 -21.50 -18.94
CA SER A 87 5.36 -21.57 -19.99
C SER A 87 5.12 -22.78 -20.87
N LEU A 88 4.99 -22.59 -22.19
CA LEU A 88 4.83 -23.63 -23.17
C LEU A 88 5.82 -23.41 -24.32
N ASN A 89 6.83 -24.28 -24.42
CA ASN A 89 7.91 -24.16 -25.39
C ASN A 89 8.55 -22.76 -25.37
N ASN A 90 8.34 -22.00 -26.43
CA ASN A 90 8.85 -20.63 -26.62
C ASN A 90 7.83 -19.52 -26.26
N ILE A 91 6.67 -19.87 -25.70
CA ILE A 91 5.63 -18.94 -25.28
C ILE A 91 5.50 -18.96 -23.76
N LYS A 92 5.47 -17.79 -23.13
CA LYS A 92 5.11 -17.61 -21.73
C LYS A 92 3.91 -16.69 -21.62
N LEU A 93 2.85 -17.18 -20.97
CA LEU A 93 1.68 -16.41 -20.62
C LEU A 93 1.79 -15.99 -19.14
N GLU A 94 1.54 -14.72 -18.87
CA GLU A 94 1.49 -14.18 -17.52
C GLU A 94 0.15 -13.49 -17.30
N PHE A 95 -0.40 -13.63 -16.11
CA PHE A 95 -1.63 -12.96 -15.72
C PHE A 95 -1.55 -12.56 -14.27
N GLY A 96 -2.29 -11.52 -13.90
CA GLY A 96 -2.36 -11.10 -12.52
C GLY A 96 -3.56 -10.24 -12.22
N ILE A 97 -3.90 -10.20 -10.94
CA ILE A 97 -4.95 -9.39 -10.36
C ILE A 97 -4.33 -8.65 -9.19
N ASN A 98 -4.21 -7.35 -9.31
CA ASN A 98 -3.82 -6.50 -8.20
C ASN A 98 -5.06 -6.05 -7.44
N ASN A 99 -4.94 -5.91 -6.13
CA ASN A 99 -6.03 -5.55 -5.24
C ASN A 99 -7.26 -6.47 -5.44
N LEU A 100 -7.05 -7.78 -5.28
CA LEU A 100 -8.06 -8.82 -5.49
C LEU A 100 -9.34 -8.58 -4.67
N LEU A 101 -9.21 -8.03 -3.46
CA LEU A 101 -10.32 -7.72 -2.56
C LEU A 101 -11.08 -6.44 -2.96
N ASN A 102 -10.57 -5.69 -3.93
CA ASN A 102 -11.12 -4.41 -4.38
C ASN A 102 -11.23 -3.37 -3.25
N GLU A 103 -10.21 -3.33 -2.40
CA GLU A 103 -10.11 -2.34 -1.32
C GLU A 103 -10.07 -0.93 -1.89
N SER A 104 -10.88 -0.04 -1.37
CA SER A 104 -10.86 1.39 -1.69
C SER A 104 -9.96 2.09 -0.70
N TYR A 105 -8.79 2.54 -1.13
CA TYR A 105 -7.78 3.11 -0.25
C TYR A 105 -7.06 4.29 -0.90
N PHE A 106 -6.34 5.00 -0.06
CA PHE A 106 -5.38 6.02 -0.50
C PHE A 106 -4.16 5.99 0.41
N THR A 107 -3.03 6.37 -0.13
CA THR A 107 -1.75 6.36 0.60
C THR A 107 -1.22 7.75 0.86
N ARG A 108 -1.91 8.78 0.36
CA ARG A 108 -1.41 10.15 0.39
C ARG A 108 -2.54 11.18 0.37
N ARG A 109 -2.33 12.26 1.10
CA ARG A 109 -3.03 13.53 0.97
C ARG A 109 -2.07 14.54 0.36
N ALA A 110 -2.44 15.20 -0.72
CA ALA A 110 -1.59 16.14 -1.44
C ALA A 110 -1.85 17.58 -1.00
N THR A 111 -0.78 18.36 -0.90
CA THR A 111 -0.84 19.79 -0.62
C THR A 111 -0.92 20.65 -1.88
N GLY A 112 -0.55 20.08 -3.04
CA GLY A 112 -0.48 20.75 -4.34
C GLY A 112 -0.96 19.87 -5.47
N TYR A 113 -0.25 19.90 -6.63
CA TYR A 113 -0.61 19.12 -7.81
C TYR A 113 -0.74 17.61 -7.52
N PRO A 114 -1.78 16.92 -8.01
CA PRO A 114 -2.84 17.34 -8.93
C PRO A 114 -3.96 18.19 -8.32
N GLY A 115 -3.86 18.62 -7.10
CA GLY A 115 -4.79 19.44 -6.34
C GLY A 115 -4.68 19.12 -4.87
N PRO A 116 -5.12 19.99 -3.95
CA PRO A 116 -5.15 19.66 -2.54
C PRO A 116 -6.19 18.56 -2.27
N GLY A 117 -5.85 17.62 -1.38
CA GLY A 117 -6.79 16.60 -0.93
C GLY A 117 -6.31 15.17 -1.07
N ILE A 118 -7.26 14.23 -1.07
CA ILE A 118 -7.00 12.80 -1.16
C ILE A 118 -6.66 12.41 -2.60
N ILE A 119 -5.59 11.63 -2.75
CA ILE A 119 -5.25 10.99 -4.03
C ILE A 119 -5.64 9.51 -3.93
N PRO A 120 -6.72 9.08 -4.60
CA PRO A 120 -7.15 7.69 -4.59
C PRO A 120 -6.09 6.78 -5.19
N SER A 121 -5.93 5.60 -4.61
CA SER A 121 -5.10 4.54 -5.18
C SER A 121 -5.93 3.65 -6.12
N PRO A 122 -5.28 2.92 -7.05
CA PRO A 122 -5.99 2.08 -7.99
C PRO A 122 -6.85 1.01 -7.31
N ASN A 123 -8.08 0.87 -7.77
CA ASN A 123 -8.94 -0.26 -7.43
C ASN A 123 -8.40 -1.55 -8.08
N ARG A 124 -9.13 -2.66 -7.94
CA ARG A 124 -8.77 -3.93 -8.57
C ARG A 124 -8.51 -3.73 -10.07
N ASN A 125 -7.36 -4.24 -10.51
CA ASN A 125 -7.03 -4.29 -11.93
C ASN A 125 -6.51 -5.67 -12.31
N ILE A 126 -6.69 -6.03 -13.57
CA ILE A 126 -6.32 -7.31 -14.14
C ILE A 126 -5.39 -7.05 -15.32
N TYR A 127 -4.34 -7.85 -15.44
CA TYR A 127 -3.46 -7.80 -16.61
C TYR A 127 -3.18 -9.19 -17.17
N ILE A 128 -2.91 -9.25 -18.45
CA ILE A 128 -2.43 -10.43 -19.18
C ILE A 128 -1.28 -10.00 -20.07
N SER A 129 -0.21 -10.78 -20.08
CA SER A 129 0.97 -10.55 -20.89
C SER A 129 1.40 -11.84 -21.60
N THR A 130 1.93 -11.72 -22.80
CA THR A 130 2.48 -12.84 -23.58
C THR A 130 3.90 -12.51 -23.99
N GLN A 131 4.83 -13.40 -23.71
CA GLN A 131 6.22 -13.35 -24.16
C GLN A 131 6.49 -14.50 -25.14
N ILE A 132 7.06 -14.17 -26.28
CA ILE A 132 7.48 -15.14 -27.32
C ILE A 132 8.99 -15.04 -27.47
N LYS A 133 9.68 -16.20 -27.42
CA LYS A 133 11.12 -16.30 -27.70
C LYS A 133 11.27 -16.88 -29.12
N PHE A 134 12.03 -16.23 -29.93
CA PHE A 134 12.38 -16.65 -31.27
C PHE A 134 13.71 -17.41 -31.31
#